data_d667339ce0eaff6920caf53965988385
#
_entry.id   d667339ce0eaff6920caf53965988385
#
_cell.length_a   1.000
_cell.length_b   1.000
_cell.length_c   1.000
_cell.angle_alpha   90.00
_cell.angle_beta   90.00
_cell.angle_gamma   90.00
#
_symmetry.space_group_name_H-M   'P 1'
#
loop_
_entity.id
_entity.type
_entity.pdbx_description
1 polymer ?
#
loop_
_entity_poly.entity_id
_entity_poly.type
_entity_poly.pdbx_seq_one_letter_code
_entity_poly.pdbx_strand_id
1 'polypeptide(L)'
;MSTEKNVQIVKNFLAALGRRDKQGLLALSAGDIEWIIPGEDWPLAGTHRGHAGLENLLQKANETVETSYPEPPEFIAQGDRVLVVGFATGRIKATNKTFEDHWIFDITVRNGK
;
A
#
# COMPACT_ATOMS: atom_id res chain seq x y z
N MET A 1 1.87 -2.07 22.19
CA MET A 1 0.59 -1.83 21.53
C MET A 1 -0.11 -3.14 21.24
N SER A 2 -1.42 -3.13 21.23
CA SER A 2 -2.16 -4.35 20.95
C SER A 2 -2.15 -4.66 19.44
N THR A 3 -2.23 -5.93 19.13
CA THR A 3 -2.36 -6.40 17.75
C THR A 3 -3.58 -5.79 17.06
N GLU A 4 -4.68 -5.64 17.80
CA GLU A 4 -5.91 -5.05 17.28
C GLU A 4 -5.72 -3.59 16.88
N LYS A 5 -4.97 -2.82 17.68
CA LYS A 5 -4.66 -1.43 17.33
C LYS A 5 -3.81 -1.36 16.08
N ASN A 6 -2.83 -2.25 15.93
CA ASN A 6 -1.98 -2.29 14.74
C ASN A 6 -2.79 -2.62 13.49
N VAL A 7 -3.72 -3.58 13.59
CA VAL A 7 -4.63 -3.87 12.47
C VAL A 7 -5.47 -2.66 12.10
N GLN A 8 -5.98 -1.93 13.09
CA GLN A 8 -6.79 -0.73 12.82
C GLN A 8 -5.96 0.37 12.13
N ILE A 9 -4.71 0.55 12.55
CA ILE A 9 -3.80 1.50 11.92
C ILE A 9 -3.60 1.14 10.44
N VAL A 10 -3.38 -0.15 10.15
CA VAL A 10 -3.23 -0.62 8.76
C VAL A 10 -4.51 -0.45 7.97
N LYS A 11 -5.67 -0.72 8.57
CA LYS A 11 -6.96 -0.50 7.91
C LYS A 11 -7.16 0.97 7.55
N ASN A 12 -6.80 1.88 8.45
CA ASN A 12 -6.89 3.31 8.20
C ASN A 12 -5.95 3.73 7.05
N PHE A 13 -4.75 3.19 7.04
CA PHE A 13 -3.77 3.43 5.97
C PHE A 13 -4.32 2.98 4.62
N LEU A 14 -4.85 1.77 4.54
CA LEU A 14 -5.40 1.24 3.29
C LEU A 14 -6.64 2.01 2.84
N ALA A 15 -7.46 2.47 3.77
CA ALA A 15 -8.62 3.30 3.44
C ALA A 15 -8.19 4.64 2.83
N ALA A 16 -7.17 5.27 3.39
CA ALA A 16 -6.61 6.50 2.82
C ALA A 16 -6.03 6.27 1.43
N LEU A 17 -5.33 5.15 1.25
CA LEU A 17 -4.78 4.75 -0.04
C LEU A 17 -5.88 4.56 -1.08
N GLY A 18 -6.97 3.89 -0.70
CA GLY A 18 -8.10 3.66 -1.60
C GLY A 18 -8.85 4.93 -1.99
N ARG A 19 -8.91 5.92 -1.08
CA ARG A 19 -9.51 7.23 -1.35
C ARG A 19 -8.56 8.17 -2.10
N ARG A 20 -7.31 7.77 -2.30
CA ARG A 20 -6.25 8.62 -2.84
C ARG A 20 -6.04 9.89 -1.99
N ASP A 21 -6.22 9.75 -0.70
CA ASP A 21 -6.03 10.84 0.27
C ASP A 21 -4.54 10.92 0.63
N LYS A 22 -3.80 11.66 -0.16
CA LYS A 22 -2.34 11.80 -0.02
C LYS A 22 -1.95 12.35 1.35
N GLN A 23 -2.62 13.41 1.79
CA GLN A 23 -2.29 14.03 3.08
C GLN A 23 -2.63 13.12 4.25
N GLY A 24 -3.76 12.45 4.21
CA GLY A 24 -4.15 11.48 5.22
C GLY A 24 -3.17 10.31 5.27
N LEU A 25 -2.74 9.82 4.11
CA LEU A 25 -1.79 8.73 4.02
C LEU A 25 -0.43 9.11 4.63
N LEU A 26 0.06 10.31 4.33
CA LEU A 26 1.32 10.80 4.91
C LEU A 26 1.22 10.98 6.43
N ALA A 27 0.09 11.45 6.91
CA ALA A 27 -0.13 11.62 8.35
C ALA A 27 -0.13 10.29 9.10
N LEU A 28 -0.57 9.22 8.45
CA LEU A 28 -0.60 7.87 9.03
C LEU A 28 0.73 7.13 8.89
N SER A 29 1.67 7.66 8.12
CA SER A 29 2.93 7.00 7.81
C SER A 29 4.07 7.57 8.64
N ALA A 30 4.98 6.69 9.06
CA ALA A 30 6.20 7.12 9.75
C ALA A 30 7.05 8.01 8.82
N GLY A 31 7.78 8.96 9.41
CA GLY A 31 8.66 9.84 8.63
C GLY A 31 9.77 9.10 7.89
N ASP A 32 10.17 7.95 8.41
CA ASP A 32 11.18 7.07 7.83
C ASP A 32 10.60 5.82 7.17
N ILE A 33 9.34 5.89 6.74
CA ILE A 33 8.69 4.75 6.09
C ILE A 33 9.50 4.25 4.89
N GLU A 34 9.57 2.93 4.75
CA GLU A 34 10.11 2.29 3.57
C GLU A 34 9.02 1.43 2.93
N TRP A 35 8.77 1.67 1.66
CA TRP A 35 7.84 0.84 0.89
C TRP A 35 8.65 0.15 -0.20
N ILE A 36 8.74 -1.18 -0.10
CA ILE A 36 9.55 -2.00 -1.00
C ILE A 36 8.63 -2.78 -1.91
N ILE A 37 8.80 -2.57 -3.21
CA ILE A 37 8.06 -3.29 -4.25
C ILE A 37 9.06 -4.14 -5.02
N PRO A 38 8.97 -5.48 -4.93
CA PRO A 38 9.90 -6.35 -5.65
C PRO A 38 9.62 -6.37 -7.15
N GLY A 39 10.61 -6.79 -7.92
CA GLY A 39 10.52 -6.92 -9.38
C GLY A 39 11.60 -6.13 -10.07
N GLU A 40 11.82 -6.42 -11.36
CA GLU A 40 12.86 -5.75 -12.15
C GLU A 40 12.26 -4.86 -13.24
N ASP A 41 11.24 -5.34 -13.93
CA ASP A 41 10.67 -4.65 -15.10
C ASP A 41 9.34 -3.95 -14.79
N TRP A 42 9.02 -3.79 -13.51
CA TRP A 42 7.79 -3.12 -13.09
C TRP A 42 8.08 -1.65 -12.77
N PRO A 43 7.33 -0.70 -13.35
CA PRO A 43 7.62 0.73 -13.16
C PRO A 43 7.61 1.19 -11.70
N LEU A 44 6.86 0.52 -10.84
CA LEU A 44 6.75 0.86 -9.43
C LEU A 44 7.73 0.11 -8.55
N ALA A 45 8.54 -0.80 -9.13
CA ALA A 45 9.50 -1.59 -8.35
C ALA A 45 10.59 -0.73 -7.73
N GLY A 46 11.11 -1.18 -6.61
CA GLY A 46 12.19 -0.52 -5.89
C GLY A 46 11.81 -0.17 -4.46
N THR A 47 12.71 0.52 -3.78
CA THR A 47 12.50 0.99 -2.41
C THR A 47 12.14 2.46 -2.43
N HIS A 48 10.97 2.80 -1.89
CA HIS A 48 10.47 4.17 -1.78
C HIS A 48 10.58 4.58 -0.32
N ARG A 49 11.38 5.60 -0.03
CA ARG A 49 11.73 5.99 1.33
C ARG A 49 11.18 7.34 1.72
N GLY A 50 10.69 7.41 2.96
CA GLY A 50 10.19 8.63 3.57
C GLY A 50 8.92 9.13 2.91
N HIS A 51 8.44 10.27 3.39
CA HIS A 51 7.21 10.87 2.84
C HIS A 51 7.41 11.28 1.37
N ALA A 52 8.59 11.78 1.00
CA ALA A 52 8.87 12.13 -0.39
C ALA A 52 8.83 10.92 -1.32
N GLY A 53 9.39 9.80 -0.89
CA GLY A 53 9.33 8.55 -1.66
C GLY A 53 7.91 8.03 -1.79
N LEU A 54 7.12 8.13 -0.72
CA LEU A 54 5.72 7.72 -0.73
C LEU A 54 4.89 8.60 -1.69
N GLU A 55 5.11 9.92 -1.67
CA GLU A 55 4.44 10.84 -2.59
C GLU A 55 4.75 10.49 -4.04
N ASN A 56 6.03 10.25 -4.36
CA ASN A 56 6.44 9.88 -5.71
C ASN A 56 5.80 8.56 -6.15
N LEU A 57 5.75 7.58 -5.25
CA LEU A 57 5.13 6.29 -5.54
C LEU A 57 3.63 6.44 -5.86
N LEU A 58 2.91 7.23 -5.05
CA LEU A 58 1.48 7.44 -5.24
C LEU A 58 1.19 8.15 -6.57
N GLN A 59 1.97 9.18 -6.89
CA GLN A 59 1.81 9.90 -8.15
C GLN A 59 2.08 8.99 -9.34
N LYS A 60 3.18 8.23 -9.28
CA LYS A 60 3.56 7.32 -10.35
C LYS A 60 2.54 6.19 -10.53
N ALA A 61 2.03 5.65 -9.43
CA ALA A 61 0.99 4.63 -9.48
C ALA A 61 -0.29 5.16 -10.13
N ASN A 62 -0.69 6.38 -9.77
CA ASN A 62 -1.87 7.02 -10.33
C ASN A 62 -1.75 7.26 -11.84
N GLU A 63 -0.54 7.57 -12.31
CA GLU A 63 -0.26 7.77 -13.74
C GLU A 63 -0.15 6.47 -14.53
N THR A 64 0.23 5.38 -13.86
CA THR A 64 0.57 4.11 -14.50
C THR A 64 -0.60 3.15 -14.59
N VAL A 65 -1.41 3.04 -13.52
CA VAL A 65 -2.45 2.02 -13.42
C VAL A 65 -3.75 2.58 -12.85
N GLU A 66 -4.85 1.93 -13.23
CA GLU A 66 -6.14 2.05 -12.57
C GLU A 66 -6.39 0.71 -11.87
N THR A 67 -6.67 0.75 -10.58
CA THR A 67 -6.81 -0.47 -9.78
C THR A 67 -8.16 -0.49 -9.08
N SER A 68 -8.78 -1.66 -9.04
CA SER A 68 -10.02 -1.93 -8.32
C SER A 68 -9.81 -3.10 -7.37
N TYR A 69 -10.46 -3.04 -6.21
CA TYR A 69 -10.38 -4.08 -5.18
C TYR A 69 -11.78 -4.68 -5.01
N PRO A 70 -12.11 -5.74 -5.78
CA PRO A 70 -13.46 -6.30 -5.77
C PRO A 70 -13.84 -7.04 -4.50
N GLU A 71 -12.85 -7.40 -3.68
CA GLU A 71 -13.06 -8.14 -2.44
C GLU A 71 -12.34 -7.44 -1.29
N PRO A 72 -12.92 -7.47 -0.06
CA PRO A 72 -12.20 -6.95 1.10
C PRO A 72 -10.97 -7.81 1.39
N PRO A 73 -9.85 -7.19 1.80
CA PRO A 73 -8.65 -7.94 2.12
C PRO A 73 -8.75 -8.67 3.44
N GLU A 74 -7.93 -9.70 3.60
CA GLU A 74 -7.79 -10.45 4.83
C GLU A 74 -6.60 -9.92 5.62
N PHE A 75 -6.76 -9.77 6.93
CA PHE A 75 -5.69 -9.26 7.82
C PHE A 75 -5.21 -10.37 8.74
N ILE A 76 -3.89 -10.57 8.75
CA ILE A 76 -3.23 -11.54 9.62
C ILE A 76 -2.16 -10.77 10.41
N ALA A 77 -2.28 -10.75 11.74
CA ALA A 77 -1.41 -9.93 12.56
C ALA A 77 -0.71 -10.74 13.64
N GLN A 78 0.54 -10.37 13.90
CA GLN A 78 1.34 -10.94 14.96
C GLN A 78 2.30 -9.86 15.48
N GLY A 79 2.14 -9.45 16.74
CA GLY A 79 2.95 -8.38 17.31
C GLY A 79 2.81 -7.08 16.52
N ASP A 80 3.92 -6.52 16.09
CA ASP A 80 3.96 -5.27 15.32
C ASP A 80 3.75 -5.47 13.82
N ARG A 81 3.63 -6.71 13.39
CA ARG A 81 3.57 -7.06 11.98
C ARG A 81 2.14 -7.39 11.57
N VAL A 82 1.70 -6.79 10.47
CA VAL A 82 0.39 -7.05 9.88
C VAL A 82 0.58 -7.44 8.43
N LEU A 83 0.10 -8.62 8.08
CA LEU A 83 0.03 -9.07 6.69
C LEU A 83 -1.37 -8.78 6.17
N VAL A 84 -1.44 -8.20 4.98
CA VAL A 84 -2.69 -7.94 4.31
C VAL A 84 -2.69 -8.72 3.00
N VAL A 85 -3.65 -9.63 2.86
CA VAL A 85 -3.77 -10.49 1.68
C VAL A 85 -4.99 -10.04 0.91
N GLY A 86 -4.82 -9.76 -0.36
CA GLY A 86 -5.93 -9.27 -1.17
C GLY A 86 -5.84 -9.63 -2.62
N PHE A 87 -6.88 -9.22 -3.34
CA PHE A 87 -7.00 -9.44 -4.77
C PHE A 87 -7.38 -8.11 -5.42
N ALA A 88 -6.72 -7.78 -6.51
CA ALA A 88 -6.98 -6.56 -7.25
C ALA A 88 -7.13 -6.88 -8.73
N THR A 89 -7.96 -6.09 -9.40
CA THR A 89 -7.99 -6.05 -10.85
C THR A 89 -7.59 -4.66 -11.28
N GLY A 90 -7.03 -4.53 -12.45
CA GLY A 90 -6.61 -3.22 -12.89
C GLY A 90 -6.33 -3.16 -14.39
N ARG A 91 -5.93 -1.97 -14.80
CA ARG A 91 -5.61 -1.65 -16.18
C ARG A 91 -4.36 -0.78 -16.22
N ILE A 92 -3.42 -1.16 -17.06
CA ILE A 92 -2.22 -0.35 -17.32
C ILE A 92 -2.60 0.72 -18.33
N LYS A 93 -2.52 1.99 -17.93
CA LYS A 93 -3.02 3.12 -18.75
C LYS A 93 -2.32 3.23 -20.09
N ALA A 94 -1.00 3.02 -20.12
CA ALA A 94 -0.22 3.18 -21.34
C ALA A 94 -0.57 2.18 -22.45
N THR A 95 -0.91 0.94 -22.06
CA THR A 95 -1.17 -0.15 -23.01
C THR A 95 -2.61 -0.59 -23.07
N ASN A 96 -3.42 -0.13 -22.11
CA ASN A 96 -4.81 -0.51 -21.94
C ASN A 96 -4.99 -2.02 -21.62
N LYS A 97 -3.91 -2.69 -21.20
CA LYS A 97 -3.97 -4.09 -20.80
C LYS A 97 -4.53 -4.23 -19.41
N THR A 98 -5.40 -5.21 -19.22
CA THR A 98 -5.96 -5.54 -17.91
C THR A 98 -5.12 -6.58 -17.20
N PHE A 99 -5.21 -6.61 -15.87
CA PHE A 99 -4.50 -7.59 -15.07
C PHE A 99 -5.32 -7.98 -13.84
N GLU A 100 -4.99 -9.14 -13.30
CA GLU A 100 -5.48 -9.63 -12.02
C GLU A 100 -4.28 -9.86 -11.12
N ASP A 101 -4.38 -9.49 -9.86
CA ASP A 101 -3.24 -9.55 -8.94
C ASP A 101 -3.66 -10.04 -7.56
N HIS A 102 -3.05 -11.13 -7.13
CA HIS A 102 -3.11 -11.58 -5.74
C HIS A 102 -1.92 -10.96 -5.03
N TRP A 103 -2.19 -10.05 -4.11
CA TRP A 103 -1.13 -9.28 -3.48
C TRP A 103 -1.07 -9.52 -1.97
N ILE A 104 0.11 -9.32 -1.42
CA ILE A 104 0.35 -9.39 0.02
C ILE A 104 1.15 -8.16 0.40
N PHE A 105 0.66 -7.42 1.39
CA PHE A 105 1.44 -6.38 2.06
C PHE A 105 1.94 -6.92 3.38
N ASP A 106 3.22 -6.75 3.63
CA ASP A 106 3.87 -7.05 4.90
C ASP A 106 4.21 -5.72 5.55
N ILE A 107 3.44 -5.34 6.56
CA ILE A 107 3.52 -4.01 7.16
C ILE A 107 3.96 -4.11 8.60
N THR A 108 4.99 -3.36 8.97
CA THR A 108 5.43 -3.21 10.35
C THR A 108 4.97 -1.86 10.87
N VAL A 109 4.31 -1.88 12.02
CA VAL A 109 3.79 -0.67 12.68
C VAL A 109 4.69 -0.35 13.87
N ARG A 110 5.17 0.90 13.95
CA ARG A 110 5.98 1.38 15.06
C ARG A 110 5.41 2.68 15.59
N ASN A 111 5.29 2.77 16.92
CA ASN A 111 4.82 4.00 17.57
C ASN A 111 3.52 4.54 16.97
N GLY A 112 2.60 3.64 16.61
CA GLY A 112 1.31 4.02 16.06
C GLY A 112 1.31 4.37 14.57
N LYS A 113 2.37 4.06 13.87
CA LYS A 113 2.47 4.40 12.43
C LYS A 113 3.01 3.24 11.58
#